data_f4110707d6223ff386e4312d28d1d3d6
#
_entry.id   f4110707d6223ff386e4312d28d1d3d6
#
_cell.length_a   1.000
_cell.length_b   1.000
_cell.length_c   1.000
_cell.angle_alpha   90.00
_cell.angle_beta   90.00
_cell.angle_gamma   90.00
#
_symmetry.space_group_name_H-M   'P 1'
#
loop_
_entity.id
_entity.type
_entity.pdbx_description
1 polymer ?
#
loop_
_entity_poly.entity_id
_entity_poly.type
_entity_poly.pdbx_seq_one_letter_code
_entity_poly.pdbx_strand_id
1 'polypeptide(L)'
;MRVVALCILAHASALGRKKTNGPSVKVSATLAVDKKVVGKADALFKKRTAASCDAAAKIYEDELKRTGYADADLLLKAADAVNTAMRIRTNSNTITIDGTVETPANKAVWKKDGQRAYDLAAKGLKALDKKVDARALGIRFDAFMFSCSHKSLVKQALTGTGTAYKRMGEELQAKHPRHDGDVGSAVLACFYHVAPWPVGSPKKAIQNARKAVQRGGATLRNLYYVAVISYGQKDYATAAEFFKRAIKASPGSPSEADFADFMKSEAKRGLAKAQEMLYKLDLRNDEIASNSSGQALWAMPG
;
A
#
# COMPACT_ATOMS: atom_id res chain seq x y z
N MET A 1 -17.39 -9.36 29.70
CA MET A 1 -17.34 -9.84 28.30
C MET A 1 -18.75 -9.75 27.71
N ARG A 2 -19.04 -8.73 26.88
CA ARG A 2 -20.31 -8.63 26.15
C ARG A 2 -20.03 -8.85 24.67
N VAL A 3 -20.55 -9.97 24.15
CA VAL A 3 -20.54 -10.33 22.73
C VAL A 3 -21.59 -9.47 22.04
N VAL A 4 -21.17 -8.59 21.12
CA VAL A 4 -22.07 -7.88 20.21
C VAL A 4 -22.07 -8.63 18.89
N ALA A 5 -23.16 -9.35 18.64
CA ALA A 5 -23.44 -9.97 17.36
C ALA A 5 -23.77 -8.87 16.34
N LEU A 6 -23.00 -8.77 15.25
CA LEU A 6 -23.24 -7.83 14.16
C LEU A 6 -24.04 -8.53 13.06
N CYS A 7 -25.34 -8.25 12.99
CA CYS A 7 -26.21 -8.65 11.87
C CYS A 7 -25.81 -7.86 10.61
N ILE A 8 -25.44 -8.57 9.55
CA ILE A 8 -25.24 -8.00 8.21
C ILE A 8 -26.60 -7.95 7.52
N LEU A 9 -27.20 -6.77 7.46
CA LEU A 9 -28.37 -6.49 6.60
C LEU A 9 -27.88 -5.99 5.25
N ALA A 10 -28.05 -6.81 4.24
CA ALA A 10 -27.91 -6.40 2.84
C ALA A 10 -29.15 -5.60 2.42
N HIS A 11 -28.98 -4.30 2.17
CA HIS A 11 -30.03 -3.48 1.53
C HIS A 11 -29.74 -3.39 0.03
N ALA A 12 -30.52 -4.14 -0.75
CA ALA A 12 -30.65 -3.93 -2.18
C ALA A 12 -31.68 -2.81 -2.41
N SER A 13 -31.24 -1.62 -2.80
CA SER A 13 -32.12 -0.55 -3.21
C SER A 13 -32.37 -0.62 -4.72
N ALA A 14 -33.56 -1.06 -5.10
CA ALA A 14 -34.08 -0.96 -6.45
C ALA A 14 -34.50 0.49 -6.71
N LEU A 15 -33.73 1.23 -7.51
CA LEU A 15 -34.10 2.55 -8.03
C LEU A 15 -34.74 2.38 -9.40
N GLY A 16 -36.06 2.61 -9.44
CA GLY A 16 -36.86 2.67 -10.67
C GLY A 16 -36.39 3.78 -11.60
N ARG A 17 -36.03 3.42 -12.83
CA ARG A 17 -35.67 4.35 -13.89
C ARG A 17 -36.94 5.03 -14.42
N LYS A 18 -37.18 6.31 -14.08
CA LYS A 18 -38.03 7.22 -14.87
C LYS A 18 -37.27 7.65 -16.13
N LYS A 19 -37.77 7.26 -17.31
CA LYS A 19 -37.31 7.84 -18.58
C LYS A 19 -37.77 9.28 -18.65
N THR A 20 -36.86 10.23 -18.54
CA THR A 20 -37.08 11.62 -18.92
C THR A 20 -36.46 11.83 -20.30
N ASN A 21 -37.28 12.11 -21.30
CA ASN A 21 -36.84 12.61 -22.61
C ASN A 21 -36.34 14.04 -22.40
N GLY A 22 -35.07 14.21 -22.12
CA GLY A 22 -34.40 15.51 -22.14
C GLY A 22 -33.87 15.85 -23.55
N PRO A 23 -33.71 17.15 -23.88
CA PRO A 23 -33.25 17.58 -25.19
C PRO A 23 -31.88 16.96 -25.49
N SER A 24 -31.68 16.52 -26.74
CA SER A 24 -30.40 15.95 -27.21
C SER A 24 -29.31 17.02 -27.07
N VAL A 25 -28.44 16.81 -26.08
CA VAL A 25 -27.21 17.59 -25.94
C VAL A 25 -26.33 17.27 -27.16
N LYS A 26 -26.12 18.29 -28.02
CA LYS A 26 -25.13 18.19 -29.11
C LYS A 26 -23.81 17.75 -28.49
N VAL A 27 -23.38 16.55 -28.83
CA VAL A 27 -22.06 16.05 -28.46
C VAL A 27 -21.04 16.98 -29.12
N SER A 28 -20.45 17.87 -28.35
CA SER A 28 -19.31 18.68 -28.77
C SER A 28 -18.23 17.73 -29.25
N ALA A 29 -17.68 17.97 -30.46
CA ALA A 29 -16.60 17.13 -30.99
C ALA A 29 -15.47 17.07 -29.97
N THR A 30 -15.15 15.86 -29.49
CA THR A 30 -14.07 15.64 -28.55
C THR A 30 -12.74 16.02 -29.21
N LEU A 31 -12.06 17.03 -28.67
CA LEU A 31 -10.77 17.46 -29.19
C LEU A 31 -9.72 16.35 -29.02
N ALA A 32 -8.91 16.13 -30.03
CA ALA A 32 -7.81 15.17 -29.94
C ALA A 32 -6.76 15.61 -28.90
N VAL A 33 -6.14 14.65 -28.23
CA VAL A 33 -5.04 14.87 -27.26
C VAL A 33 -3.83 15.48 -27.99
N ASP A 34 -3.28 16.56 -27.45
CA ASP A 34 -2.05 17.16 -27.94
C ASP A 34 -0.83 16.37 -27.44
N LYS A 35 -0.25 15.54 -28.31
CA LYS A 35 0.92 14.70 -28.00
C LYS A 35 2.14 15.51 -27.56
N LYS A 36 2.31 16.75 -28.02
CA LYS A 36 3.42 17.63 -27.62
C LYS A 36 3.27 18.11 -26.18
N VAL A 37 2.05 18.46 -25.78
CA VAL A 37 1.72 18.83 -24.40
C VAL A 37 1.92 17.63 -23.47
N VAL A 38 1.39 16.46 -23.82
CA VAL A 38 1.58 15.22 -23.07
C VAL A 38 3.05 14.84 -22.97
N GLY A 39 3.83 14.96 -24.04
CA GLY A 39 5.27 14.69 -24.02
C GLY A 39 6.06 15.57 -23.03
N LYS A 40 5.66 16.83 -22.86
CA LYS A 40 6.24 17.71 -21.81
C LYS A 40 5.93 17.20 -20.41
N ALA A 41 4.69 16.78 -20.18
CA ALA A 41 4.30 16.21 -18.89
C ALA A 41 5.02 14.87 -18.61
N ASP A 42 5.15 13.99 -19.62
CA ASP A 42 5.91 12.74 -19.51
C ASP A 42 7.39 12.99 -19.13
N ALA A 43 8.01 14.03 -19.68
CA ALA A 43 9.38 14.42 -19.34
C ALA A 43 9.52 14.94 -17.89
N LEU A 44 8.52 15.66 -17.38
CA LEU A 44 8.47 16.07 -15.98
C LEU A 44 8.27 14.87 -15.06
N PHE A 45 7.34 13.98 -15.39
CA PHE A 45 7.05 12.77 -14.61
C PHE A 45 8.26 11.86 -14.45
N LYS A 46 9.08 11.73 -15.50
CA LYS A 46 10.33 10.93 -15.46
C LYS A 46 11.36 11.42 -14.44
N LYS A 47 11.32 12.68 -14.03
CA LYS A 47 12.24 13.23 -13.00
C LYS A 47 11.97 12.68 -11.61
N ARG A 48 10.78 12.14 -11.35
CA ARG A 48 10.36 11.52 -10.09
C ARG A 48 10.74 12.33 -8.85
N THR A 49 10.41 13.61 -8.85
CA THR A 49 10.36 14.47 -7.66
C THR A 49 8.92 14.85 -7.39
N ALA A 50 8.54 15.11 -6.12
CA ALA A 50 7.16 15.49 -5.81
C ALA A 50 6.71 16.71 -6.63
N ALA A 51 7.55 17.73 -6.73
CA ALA A 51 7.24 18.96 -7.50
C ALA A 51 7.10 18.67 -9.01
N SER A 52 7.96 17.84 -9.60
CA SER A 52 7.87 17.53 -11.03
C SER A 52 6.67 16.65 -11.36
N CYS A 53 6.29 15.74 -10.46
CA CYS A 53 5.09 14.92 -10.61
C CYS A 53 3.81 15.76 -10.45
N ASP A 54 3.76 16.72 -9.53
CA ASP A 54 2.65 17.67 -9.40
C ASP A 54 2.49 18.52 -10.68
N ALA A 55 3.62 19.02 -11.23
CA ALA A 55 3.61 19.77 -12.48
C ALA A 55 3.13 18.92 -13.67
N ALA A 56 3.55 17.66 -13.74
CA ALA A 56 3.08 16.71 -14.76
C ALA A 56 1.58 16.45 -14.61
N ALA A 57 1.11 16.17 -13.38
CA ALA A 57 -0.30 15.95 -13.09
C ALA A 57 -1.16 17.14 -13.54
N LYS A 58 -0.71 18.36 -13.24
CA LYS A 58 -1.42 19.57 -13.67
C LYS A 58 -1.55 19.66 -15.19
N ILE A 59 -0.46 19.40 -15.94
CA ILE A 59 -0.49 19.44 -17.41
C ILE A 59 -1.43 18.37 -17.96
N TYR A 60 -1.39 17.13 -17.44
CA TYR A 60 -2.30 16.06 -17.85
C TYR A 60 -3.75 16.44 -17.58
N GLU A 61 -4.07 17.01 -16.42
CA GLU A 61 -5.43 17.40 -16.07
C GLU A 61 -5.95 18.60 -16.89
N ASP A 62 -5.09 19.56 -17.20
CA ASP A 62 -5.46 20.68 -18.06
C ASP A 62 -5.79 20.18 -19.48
N GLU A 63 -5.01 19.21 -19.97
CA GLU A 63 -5.29 18.56 -21.25
C GLU A 63 -6.56 17.68 -21.22
N LEU A 64 -6.80 16.96 -20.12
CA LEU A 64 -8.05 16.23 -19.89
C LEU A 64 -9.27 17.14 -19.91
N LYS A 65 -9.19 18.32 -19.29
CA LYS A 65 -10.27 19.32 -19.33
C LYS A 65 -10.53 19.79 -20.76
N ARG A 66 -9.46 20.06 -21.52
CA ARG A 66 -9.55 20.48 -22.94
C ARG A 66 -10.19 19.40 -23.81
N THR A 67 -9.93 18.13 -23.55
CA THR A 67 -10.41 16.98 -24.36
C THR A 67 -11.67 16.32 -23.80
N GLY A 68 -12.30 16.88 -22.75
CA GLY A 68 -13.53 16.36 -22.17
C GLY A 68 -13.39 15.04 -21.40
N TYR A 69 -12.19 14.72 -20.89
CA TYR A 69 -11.90 13.51 -20.09
C TYR A 69 -12.17 12.19 -20.83
N ALA A 70 -11.99 12.16 -22.15
CA ALA A 70 -12.31 10.99 -22.96
C ALA A 70 -11.14 9.97 -23.07
N ASP A 71 -9.89 10.42 -22.87
CA ASP A 71 -8.71 9.59 -23.07
C ASP A 71 -8.36 8.80 -21.80
N ALA A 72 -8.43 7.47 -21.90
CA ALA A 72 -8.19 6.57 -20.77
C ALA A 72 -6.71 6.56 -20.33
N ASP A 73 -5.76 6.59 -21.25
CA ASP A 73 -4.32 6.60 -20.91
C ASP A 73 -3.94 7.90 -20.22
N LEU A 74 -4.46 9.02 -20.71
CA LEU A 74 -4.21 10.32 -20.10
C LEU A 74 -4.79 10.42 -18.68
N LEU A 75 -5.99 9.85 -18.43
CA LEU A 75 -6.59 9.73 -17.10
C LEU A 75 -5.69 8.92 -16.16
N LEU A 76 -5.16 7.81 -16.62
CA LEU A 76 -4.25 6.97 -15.84
C LEU A 76 -2.90 7.65 -15.61
N LYS A 77 -2.34 8.35 -16.59
CA LYS A 77 -1.12 9.15 -16.43
C LYS A 77 -1.28 10.25 -15.38
N ALA A 78 -2.40 10.96 -15.40
CA ALA A 78 -2.71 11.97 -14.40
C ALA A 78 -2.81 11.36 -12.98
N ALA A 79 -3.53 10.24 -12.83
CA ALA A 79 -3.65 9.52 -11.57
C ALA A 79 -2.28 9.03 -11.05
N ASP A 80 -1.45 8.46 -11.92
CA ASP A 80 -0.12 7.96 -11.59
C ASP A 80 0.83 9.09 -11.14
N ALA A 81 0.75 10.25 -11.81
CA ALA A 81 1.54 11.41 -11.41
C ALA A 81 1.14 11.93 -10.02
N VAL A 82 -0.15 11.98 -9.70
CA VAL A 82 -0.64 12.33 -8.36
C VAL A 82 -0.21 11.30 -7.32
N ASN A 83 -0.36 9.99 -7.61
CA ASN A 83 0.08 8.90 -6.73
C ASN A 83 1.58 8.99 -6.43
N THR A 84 2.39 9.22 -7.47
CA THR A 84 3.85 9.33 -7.34
C THR A 84 4.25 10.54 -6.48
N ALA A 85 3.64 11.72 -6.73
CA ALA A 85 3.89 12.90 -5.90
C ALA A 85 3.55 12.65 -4.42
N MET A 86 2.42 12.00 -4.13
CA MET A 86 2.03 11.62 -2.77
C MET A 86 3.02 10.63 -2.16
N ARG A 87 3.38 9.57 -2.90
CA ARG A 87 4.31 8.52 -2.44
C ARG A 87 5.65 9.11 -2.01
N ILE A 88 6.21 10.00 -2.83
CA ILE A 88 7.48 10.68 -2.53
C ILE A 88 7.33 11.60 -1.32
N ARG A 89 6.25 12.41 -1.26
CA ARG A 89 6.04 13.41 -0.21
C ARG A 89 5.77 12.80 1.17
N THR A 90 5.09 11.66 1.21
CA THR A 90 4.61 11.05 2.46
C THR A 90 5.35 9.77 2.82
N ASN A 91 6.42 9.41 2.11
CA ASN A 91 7.10 8.11 2.23
C ASN A 91 6.14 6.92 2.03
N SER A 92 5.24 7.06 1.07
CA SER A 92 4.15 6.10 0.83
C SER A 92 3.20 5.97 2.04
N ASN A 93 2.42 4.90 2.05
CA ASN A 93 1.66 4.41 3.20
C ASN A 93 2.23 3.03 3.59
N THR A 94 3.54 2.96 3.77
CA THR A 94 4.20 1.70 4.10
C THR A 94 4.01 1.34 5.56
N ILE A 95 3.99 0.04 5.87
CA ILE A 95 4.03 -0.41 7.26
C ILE A 95 5.38 -0.03 7.87
N THR A 96 5.35 0.44 9.11
CA THR A 96 6.54 0.78 9.90
C THR A 96 6.45 0.15 11.28
N ILE A 97 7.58 0.01 11.95
CA ILE A 97 7.60 -0.55 13.32
C ILE A 97 6.83 0.36 14.29
N ASP A 98 6.92 1.67 14.11
CA ASP A 98 6.40 2.66 15.06
C ASP A 98 5.26 3.53 14.48
N GLY A 99 4.70 3.18 13.34
CA GLY A 99 3.62 3.96 12.70
C GLY A 99 4.02 5.37 12.25
N THR A 100 5.30 5.61 11.99
CA THR A 100 5.89 6.95 11.79
C THR A 100 5.39 7.70 10.57
N VAL A 101 4.78 7.04 9.59
CA VAL A 101 4.21 7.71 8.39
C VAL A 101 2.81 8.26 8.62
N GLU A 102 2.10 7.84 9.66
CA GLU A 102 0.72 8.26 9.93
C GLU A 102 0.62 9.62 10.64
N THR A 103 1.33 10.63 10.15
CA THR A 103 1.27 11.99 10.70
C THR A 103 -0.01 12.73 10.26
N PRO A 104 -0.49 13.73 11.02
CA PRO A 104 -1.59 14.59 10.59
C PRO A 104 -1.36 15.24 9.23
N ALA A 105 -0.13 15.66 8.93
CA ALA A 105 0.26 16.25 7.66
C ALA A 105 0.10 15.26 6.50
N ASN A 106 0.61 14.03 6.64
CA ASN A 106 0.46 12.98 5.64
C ASN A 106 -1.02 12.61 5.43
N LYS A 107 -1.80 12.49 6.51
CA LYS A 107 -3.26 12.22 6.43
C LYS A 107 -4.02 13.30 5.67
N ALA A 108 -3.63 14.57 5.82
CA ALA A 108 -4.22 15.67 5.04
C ALA A 108 -3.92 15.54 3.54
N VAL A 109 -2.68 15.21 3.17
CA VAL A 109 -2.28 14.94 1.77
C VAL A 109 -3.07 13.76 1.21
N TRP A 110 -3.11 12.62 1.92
CA TRP A 110 -3.83 11.44 1.47
C TRP A 110 -5.32 11.68 1.29
N LYS A 111 -5.95 12.46 2.18
CA LYS A 111 -7.38 12.81 2.07
C LYS A 111 -7.67 13.61 0.79
N LYS A 112 -6.84 14.59 0.47
CA LYS A 112 -7.03 15.50 -0.67
C LYS A 112 -6.63 14.85 -1.98
N ASP A 113 -5.35 14.50 -2.09
CA ASP A 113 -4.76 14.05 -3.34
C ASP A 113 -5.07 12.58 -3.63
N GLY A 114 -5.24 11.75 -2.59
CA GLY A 114 -5.68 10.36 -2.75
C GLY A 114 -7.06 10.24 -3.37
N GLN A 115 -8.04 11.05 -2.94
CA GLN A 115 -9.36 11.05 -3.57
C GLN A 115 -9.30 11.53 -5.02
N ARG A 116 -8.52 12.60 -5.29
CA ARG A 116 -8.29 13.10 -6.66
C ARG A 116 -7.72 12.03 -7.58
N ALA A 117 -6.67 11.34 -7.14
CA ALA A 117 -6.05 10.25 -7.91
C ALA A 117 -7.03 9.09 -8.13
N TYR A 118 -7.82 8.74 -7.11
CA TYR A 118 -8.81 7.66 -7.20
C TYR A 118 -9.91 7.97 -8.22
N ASP A 119 -10.43 9.20 -8.25
CA ASP A 119 -11.45 9.62 -9.20
C ASP A 119 -10.92 9.58 -10.65
N LEU A 120 -9.68 10.01 -10.87
CA LEU A 120 -9.01 9.91 -12.17
C LEU A 120 -8.80 8.46 -12.61
N ALA A 121 -8.26 7.62 -11.72
CA ALA A 121 -8.02 6.21 -12.00
C ALA A 121 -9.32 5.44 -12.29
N ALA A 122 -10.38 5.69 -11.52
CA ALA A 122 -11.69 5.08 -11.72
C ALA A 122 -12.31 5.44 -13.08
N LYS A 123 -12.20 6.71 -13.50
CA LYS A 123 -12.62 7.15 -14.83
C LYS A 123 -11.79 6.48 -15.92
N GLY A 124 -10.46 6.41 -15.75
CA GLY A 124 -9.55 5.75 -16.68
C GLY A 124 -9.87 4.28 -16.89
N LEU A 125 -10.08 3.53 -15.80
CA LEU A 125 -10.47 2.13 -15.90
C LEU A 125 -11.82 1.92 -16.58
N LYS A 126 -12.79 2.78 -16.27
CA LYS A 126 -14.10 2.75 -16.95
C LYS A 126 -13.98 2.97 -18.46
N ALA A 127 -13.09 3.86 -18.87
CA ALA A 127 -12.85 4.15 -20.29
C ALA A 127 -12.06 3.04 -21.02
N LEU A 128 -11.23 2.26 -20.30
CA LEU A 128 -10.53 1.08 -20.86
C LEU A 128 -11.46 -0.11 -21.13
N ASP A 129 -12.61 -0.17 -20.46
CA ASP A 129 -13.57 -1.29 -20.51
C ASP A 129 -12.88 -2.64 -20.21
N LYS A 130 -12.81 -3.55 -21.19
CA LYS A 130 -12.20 -4.89 -21.04
C LYS A 130 -10.68 -4.92 -21.20
N LYS A 131 -10.04 -3.82 -21.58
CA LYS A 131 -8.59 -3.71 -21.82
C LYS A 131 -7.78 -3.29 -20.59
N VAL A 132 -8.27 -3.67 -19.39
CA VAL A 132 -7.59 -3.33 -18.14
C VAL A 132 -6.34 -4.18 -17.96
N ASP A 133 -5.19 -3.53 -17.93
CA ASP A 133 -3.88 -4.15 -17.75
C ASP A 133 -3.36 -4.03 -16.29
N ALA A 134 -2.19 -4.61 -16.06
CA ALA A 134 -1.52 -4.59 -14.75
C ALA A 134 -1.23 -3.17 -14.26
N ARG A 135 -0.81 -2.25 -15.15
CA ARG A 135 -0.50 -0.86 -14.83
C ARG A 135 -1.76 -0.13 -14.35
N ALA A 136 -2.86 -0.27 -15.08
CA ALA A 136 -4.14 0.37 -14.74
C ALA A 136 -4.65 -0.11 -13.38
N LEU A 137 -4.57 -1.43 -13.10
CA LEU A 137 -4.95 -2.00 -11.81
C LEU A 137 -4.03 -1.51 -10.68
N GLY A 138 -2.73 -1.44 -10.90
CA GLY A 138 -1.76 -0.91 -9.92
C GLY A 138 -2.02 0.56 -9.59
N ILE A 139 -2.21 1.41 -10.59
CA ILE A 139 -2.53 2.84 -10.40
C ILE A 139 -3.83 3.00 -9.59
N ARG A 140 -4.89 2.24 -9.93
CA ARG A 140 -6.14 2.26 -9.17
C ARG A 140 -5.95 1.82 -7.74
N PHE A 141 -5.17 0.75 -7.52
CA PHE A 141 -4.90 0.24 -6.19
C PHE A 141 -4.20 1.29 -5.32
N ASP A 142 -3.11 1.89 -5.82
CA ASP A 142 -2.38 2.94 -5.11
C ASP A 142 -3.29 4.13 -4.76
N ALA A 143 -4.05 4.61 -5.73
CA ALA A 143 -4.99 5.72 -5.54
C ALA A 143 -6.06 5.38 -4.48
N PHE A 144 -6.60 4.16 -4.52
CA PHE A 144 -7.56 3.69 -3.52
C PHE A 144 -6.93 3.62 -2.13
N MET A 145 -5.75 3.03 -2.03
CA MET A 145 -4.98 2.94 -0.79
C MET A 145 -4.80 4.33 -0.16
N PHE A 146 -4.26 5.29 -0.91
CA PHE A 146 -4.06 6.64 -0.41
C PHE A 146 -5.38 7.32 -0.01
N SER A 147 -6.45 7.19 -0.82
CA SER A 147 -7.76 7.78 -0.53
C SER A 147 -8.36 7.30 0.79
N CYS A 148 -7.95 6.12 1.26
CA CYS A 148 -8.44 5.52 2.50
C CYS A 148 -7.52 5.74 3.70
N SER A 149 -6.23 6.01 3.48
CA SER A 149 -5.18 6.05 4.52
C SER A 149 -5.38 7.16 5.57
N HIS A 150 -6.16 8.18 5.27
CA HIS A 150 -6.53 9.20 6.25
C HIS A 150 -7.56 8.73 7.30
N LYS A 151 -8.23 7.60 7.05
CA LYS A 151 -9.26 7.03 7.95
C LYS A 151 -8.61 6.09 8.96
N SER A 152 -9.13 6.06 10.20
CA SER A 152 -8.70 5.06 11.18
C SER A 152 -9.05 3.63 10.71
N LEU A 153 -8.30 2.63 11.18
CA LEU A 153 -8.56 1.22 10.85
C LEU A 153 -10.00 0.79 11.22
N VAL A 154 -10.52 1.27 12.35
CA VAL A 154 -11.91 1.01 12.77
C VAL A 154 -12.89 1.56 11.73
N LYS A 155 -12.69 2.80 11.27
CA LYS A 155 -13.55 3.41 10.25
C LYS A 155 -13.44 2.66 8.92
N GLN A 156 -12.26 2.21 8.52
CA GLN A 156 -12.07 1.40 7.31
C GLN A 156 -12.80 0.06 7.41
N ALA A 157 -12.77 -0.59 8.57
CA ALA A 157 -13.50 -1.84 8.82
C ALA A 157 -15.03 -1.64 8.70
N LEU A 158 -15.57 -0.60 9.37
CA LEU A 158 -17.00 -0.31 9.38
C LEU A 158 -17.56 0.11 8.01
N THR A 159 -16.76 0.73 7.14
CA THR A 159 -17.18 1.21 5.82
C THR A 159 -16.92 0.22 4.69
N GLY A 160 -16.47 -1.01 4.98
CA GLY A 160 -16.11 -2.00 3.95
C GLY A 160 -14.85 -1.67 3.14
N THR A 161 -14.17 -0.58 3.49
CA THR A 161 -12.94 -0.13 2.81
C THR A 161 -11.84 -1.20 2.86
N GLY A 162 -11.66 -1.85 4.02
CA GLY A 162 -10.68 -2.93 4.17
C GLY A 162 -10.98 -4.12 3.25
N THR A 163 -12.26 -4.49 3.09
CA THR A 163 -12.67 -5.57 2.17
C THR A 163 -12.39 -5.20 0.72
N ALA A 164 -12.64 -3.95 0.32
CA ALA A 164 -12.34 -3.47 -1.03
C ALA A 164 -10.83 -3.47 -1.30
N TYR A 165 -10.02 -3.01 -0.33
CA TYR A 165 -8.56 -3.04 -0.39
C TYR A 165 -8.04 -4.47 -0.60
N LYS A 166 -8.50 -5.41 0.24
CA LYS A 166 -8.14 -6.83 0.14
C LYS A 166 -8.47 -7.40 -1.24
N ARG A 167 -9.69 -7.17 -1.74
CA ARG A 167 -10.12 -7.67 -3.05
C ARG A 167 -9.28 -7.14 -4.21
N MET A 168 -8.88 -5.86 -4.17
CA MET A 168 -7.98 -5.29 -5.19
C MET A 168 -6.58 -5.93 -5.12
N GLY A 169 -6.05 -6.19 -3.93
CA GLY A 169 -4.79 -6.91 -3.75
C GLY A 169 -4.87 -8.36 -4.27
N GLU A 170 -5.97 -9.06 -4.00
CA GLU A 170 -6.25 -10.41 -4.51
C GLU A 170 -6.36 -10.41 -6.05
N GLU A 171 -6.99 -9.40 -6.63
CA GLU A 171 -7.10 -9.25 -8.08
C GLU A 171 -5.70 -9.08 -8.73
N LEU A 172 -4.86 -8.20 -8.19
CA LEU A 172 -3.47 -8.01 -8.65
C LEU A 172 -2.66 -9.30 -8.50
N GLN A 173 -2.73 -9.96 -7.33
CA GLN A 173 -2.01 -11.20 -7.08
C GLN A 173 -2.41 -12.33 -8.03
N ALA A 174 -3.70 -12.44 -8.37
CA ALA A 174 -4.23 -13.50 -9.23
C ALA A 174 -3.94 -13.24 -10.71
N LYS A 175 -4.22 -12.02 -11.19
CA LYS A 175 -4.15 -11.69 -12.61
C LYS A 175 -2.73 -11.29 -13.07
N HIS A 176 -1.97 -10.62 -12.19
CA HIS A 176 -0.67 -10.03 -12.52
C HIS A 176 0.38 -10.27 -11.42
N PRO A 177 0.69 -11.55 -11.14
CA PRO A 177 1.51 -11.94 -9.98
C PRO A 177 2.95 -11.44 -9.97
N ARG A 178 3.46 -10.90 -11.10
CA ARG A 178 4.81 -10.32 -11.19
C ARG A 178 4.81 -8.81 -11.33
N HIS A 179 3.63 -8.19 -11.39
CA HIS A 179 3.53 -6.75 -11.52
C HIS A 179 4.15 -6.07 -10.29
N ASP A 180 5.03 -5.11 -10.54
CA ASP A 180 5.68 -4.29 -9.51
C ASP A 180 6.25 -5.14 -8.34
N GLY A 181 7.06 -6.14 -8.67
CA GLY A 181 7.67 -7.01 -7.66
C GLY A 181 6.66 -7.82 -6.83
N ASP A 182 5.58 -8.33 -7.45
CA ASP A 182 4.44 -8.98 -6.81
C ASP A 182 3.78 -8.08 -5.74
N VAL A 183 3.49 -6.83 -6.11
CA VAL A 183 2.82 -5.87 -5.23
C VAL A 183 1.51 -6.42 -4.67
N GLY A 184 0.78 -7.27 -5.41
CA GLY A 184 -0.43 -7.93 -4.94
C GLY A 184 -0.20 -8.74 -3.66
N SER A 185 0.86 -9.56 -3.63
CA SER A 185 1.24 -10.30 -2.42
C SER A 185 1.74 -9.37 -1.31
N ALA A 186 2.55 -8.36 -1.66
CA ALA A 186 3.10 -7.41 -0.69
C ALA A 186 1.99 -6.65 0.05
N VAL A 187 0.96 -6.15 -0.66
CA VAL A 187 -0.14 -5.42 -0.03
C VAL A 187 -1.08 -6.32 0.77
N LEU A 188 -1.27 -7.58 0.36
CA LEU A 188 -2.01 -8.56 1.16
C LEU A 188 -1.27 -8.92 2.46
N ALA A 189 0.07 -8.96 2.43
CA ALA A 189 0.87 -9.12 3.63
C ALA A 189 0.62 -7.99 4.62
N CYS A 190 0.69 -6.74 4.16
CA CYS A 190 0.39 -5.56 4.97
C CYS A 190 -1.05 -5.60 5.51
N PHE A 191 -2.02 -5.92 4.66
CA PHE A 191 -3.43 -6.01 5.05
C PHE A 191 -3.63 -6.99 6.22
N TYR A 192 -3.14 -8.24 6.10
CA TYR A 192 -3.29 -9.24 7.16
C TYR A 192 -2.48 -8.93 8.41
N HIS A 193 -1.41 -8.12 8.29
CA HIS A 193 -0.61 -7.67 9.42
C HIS A 193 -1.32 -6.60 10.26
N VAL A 194 -1.98 -5.62 9.60
CA VAL A 194 -2.58 -4.47 10.30
C VAL A 194 -4.07 -4.63 10.59
N ALA A 195 -4.77 -5.51 9.88
CA ALA A 195 -6.20 -5.71 10.09
C ALA A 195 -6.49 -6.23 11.51
N PRO A 196 -7.55 -5.72 12.18
CA PRO A 196 -7.94 -6.23 13.49
C PRO A 196 -8.52 -7.64 13.40
N TRP A 197 -8.49 -8.35 14.53
CA TRP A 197 -9.20 -9.62 14.65
C TRP A 197 -10.71 -9.42 14.39
N PRO A 198 -11.44 -10.36 13.70
CA PRO A 198 -11.01 -11.68 13.21
C PRO A 198 -10.39 -11.68 11.82
N VAL A 199 -10.22 -10.53 11.16
CA VAL A 199 -9.76 -10.42 9.76
C VAL A 199 -8.24 -10.54 9.66
N GLY A 200 -7.53 -9.95 10.61
CA GLY A 200 -6.07 -10.02 10.72
C GLY A 200 -5.60 -11.46 10.91
N SER A 201 -4.45 -11.80 10.31
CA SER A 201 -3.90 -13.14 10.39
C SER A 201 -2.37 -13.11 10.27
N PRO A 202 -1.65 -13.28 11.40
CA PRO A 202 -0.18 -13.34 11.39
C PRO A 202 0.37 -14.36 10.38
N LYS A 203 -0.26 -15.55 10.33
CA LYS A 203 0.11 -16.61 9.38
C LYS A 203 -0.03 -16.16 7.92
N LYS A 204 -1.16 -15.55 7.55
CA LYS A 204 -1.37 -15.07 6.18
C LYS A 204 -0.47 -13.87 5.86
N ALA A 205 -0.19 -13.00 6.83
CA ALA A 205 0.72 -11.88 6.65
C ALA A 205 2.12 -12.35 6.23
N ILE A 206 2.75 -13.22 7.02
CA ILE A 206 4.10 -13.70 6.72
C ILE A 206 4.15 -14.58 5.46
N GLN A 207 3.11 -15.39 5.19
CA GLN A 207 3.01 -16.17 3.97
C GLN A 207 2.98 -15.29 2.71
N ASN A 208 2.19 -14.22 2.71
CA ASN A 208 2.11 -13.30 1.58
C ASN A 208 3.41 -12.48 1.43
N ALA A 209 4.05 -12.05 2.53
CA ALA A 209 5.33 -11.37 2.46
C ALA A 209 6.43 -12.24 1.85
N ARG A 210 6.54 -13.49 2.29
CA ARG A 210 7.49 -14.48 1.71
C ARG A 210 7.16 -14.80 0.25
N LYS A 211 5.89 -14.88 -0.10
CA LYS A 211 5.42 -15.06 -1.48
C LYS A 211 5.84 -13.89 -2.38
N ALA A 212 5.76 -12.64 -1.90
CA ALA A 212 6.25 -11.49 -2.62
C ALA A 212 7.75 -11.59 -2.90
N VAL A 213 8.56 -12.02 -1.92
CA VAL A 213 10.00 -12.25 -2.13
C VAL A 213 10.25 -13.36 -3.15
N GLN A 214 9.51 -14.47 -3.06
CA GLN A 214 9.69 -15.63 -3.95
C GLN A 214 9.33 -15.32 -5.40
N ARG A 215 8.25 -14.59 -5.65
CA ARG A 215 7.69 -14.35 -6.98
C ARG A 215 8.13 -13.03 -7.59
N GLY A 216 8.25 -12.00 -6.75
CA GLY A 216 8.59 -10.63 -7.13
C GLY A 216 10.07 -10.28 -6.97
N GLY A 217 10.86 -11.18 -6.35
CA GLY A 217 12.27 -10.98 -6.09
C GLY A 217 12.58 -10.41 -4.70
N ALA A 218 13.86 -10.52 -4.33
CA ALA A 218 14.39 -10.01 -3.06
C ALA A 218 14.65 -8.51 -3.13
N THR A 219 13.62 -7.73 -3.47
CA THR A 219 13.68 -6.27 -3.54
C THR A 219 13.69 -5.65 -2.16
N LEU A 220 14.07 -4.37 -2.07
CA LEU A 220 14.08 -3.63 -0.80
C LEU A 220 12.73 -3.72 -0.08
N ARG A 221 11.61 -3.42 -0.77
CA ARG A 221 10.27 -3.47 -0.18
C ARG A 221 9.89 -4.85 0.29
N ASN A 222 10.08 -5.86 -0.55
CA ASN A 222 9.66 -7.21 -0.24
C ASN A 222 10.41 -7.78 0.96
N LEU A 223 11.73 -7.56 1.06
CA LEU A 223 12.54 -7.97 2.21
C LEU A 223 12.15 -7.17 3.47
N TYR A 224 11.95 -5.86 3.33
CA TYR A 224 11.54 -5.00 4.43
C TYR A 224 10.21 -5.43 5.03
N TYR A 225 9.21 -5.80 4.20
CA TYR A 225 7.91 -6.26 4.71
C TYR A 225 8.01 -7.60 5.44
N VAL A 226 8.84 -8.53 4.99
CA VAL A 226 9.11 -9.76 5.78
C VAL A 226 9.68 -9.39 7.15
N ALA A 227 10.65 -8.46 7.20
CA ALA A 227 11.28 -8.05 8.43
C ALA A 227 10.31 -7.39 9.43
N VAL A 228 9.51 -6.41 8.98
CA VAL A 228 8.54 -5.70 9.84
C VAL A 228 7.47 -6.65 10.36
N ILE A 229 6.95 -7.55 9.52
CA ILE A 229 5.92 -8.51 9.89
C ILE A 229 6.49 -9.52 10.90
N SER A 230 7.71 -10.03 10.67
CA SER A 230 8.39 -10.93 11.62
C SER A 230 8.63 -10.24 12.96
N TYR A 231 9.06 -8.99 12.97
CA TYR A 231 9.22 -8.20 14.19
C TYR A 231 7.90 -8.08 14.96
N GLY A 232 6.80 -7.75 14.27
CA GLY A 232 5.46 -7.68 14.89
C GLY A 232 4.97 -9.02 15.45
N GLN A 233 5.47 -10.15 14.93
CA GLN A 233 5.21 -11.49 15.41
C GLN A 233 6.19 -11.95 16.48
N LYS A 234 7.13 -11.10 16.92
CA LYS A 234 8.18 -11.36 17.88
C LYS A 234 9.23 -12.41 17.43
N ASP A 235 9.26 -12.71 16.12
CA ASP A 235 10.34 -13.48 15.50
C ASP A 235 11.50 -12.53 15.18
N TYR A 236 12.22 -12.13 16.23
CA TYR A 236 13.26 -11.10 16.13
C TYR A 236 14.49 -11.58 15.37
N ALA A 237 14.76 -12.88 15.37
CA ALA A 237 15.87 -13.46 14.61
C ALA A 237 15.65 -13.32 13.10
N THR A 238 14.49 -13.77 12.62
CA THR A 238 14.09 -13.57 11.21
C THR A 238 13.99 -12.08 10.87
N ALA A 239 13.44 -11.24 11.75
CA ALA A 239 13.36 -9.81 11.53
C ALA A 239 14.74 -9.18 11.33
N ALA A 240 15.70 -9.48 12.20
CA ALA A 240 17.07 -8.96 12.10
C ALA A 240 17.76 -9.40 10.80
N GLU A 241 17.62 -10.68 10.40
CA GLU A 241 18.15 -11.20 9.14
C GLU A 241 17.60 -10.42 7.94
N PHE A 242 16.27 -10.28 7.85
CA PHE A 242 15.63 -9.65 6.72
C PHE A 242 15.84 -8.13 6.70
N PHE A 243 15.95 -7.45 7.84
CA PHE A 243 16.37 -6.04 7.87
C PHE A 243 17.79 -5.86 7.33
N LYS A 244 18.76 -6.70 7.71
CA LYS A 244 20.12 -6.67 7.15
C LYS A 244 20.12 -6.82 5.63
N ARG A 245 19.29 -7.72 5.11
CA ARG A 245 19.13 -7.93 3.66
C ARG A 245 18.50 -6.74 2.98
N ALA A 246 17.41 -6.17 3.56
CA ALA A 246 16.70 -5.01 3.03
C ALA A 246 17.62 -3.79 2.92
N ILE A 247 18.47 -3.51 3.92
CA ILE A 247 19.43 -2.39 3.90
C ILE A 247 20.35 -2.46 2.67
N LYS A 248 20.74 -3.67 2.25
CA LYS A 248 21.65 -3.91 1.12
C LYS A 248 20.94 -4.01 -0.22
N ALA A 249 19.62 -4.21 -0.21
CA ALA A 249 18.86 -4.45 -1.42
C ALA A 249 18.61 -3.16 -2.23
N SER A 250 18.41 -3.35 -3.54
CA SER A 250 17.94 -2.31 -4.45
C SER A 250 16.42 -2.32 -4.55
N PRO A 251 15.79 -1.18 -4.86
CA PRO A 251 14.40 -1.14 -5.26
C PRO A 251 14.14 -2.02 -6.48
N GLY A 252 13.01 -2.73 -6.50
CA GLY A 252 12.61 -3.60 -7.61
C GLY A 252 11.84 -2.88 -8.72
N SER A 253 11.42 -1.64 -8.48
CA SER A 253 10.62 -0.86 -9.42
C SER A 253 10.76 0.64 -9.16
N PRO A 254 10.36 1.50 -10.13
CA PRO A 254 10.32 2.94 -9.91
C PRO A 254 9.41 3.37 -8.75
N SER A 255 8.28 2.68 -8.54
CA SER A 255 7.36 2.99 -7.43
C SER A 255 7.99 2.70 -6.06
N GLU A 256 8.80 1.64 -5.97
CA GLU A 256 9.57 1.30 -4.79
C GLU A 256 10.73 2.28 -4.56
N ALA A 257 11.37 2.74 -5.64
CA ALA A 257 12.45 3.72 -5.57
C ALA A 257 12.00 5.08 -4.99
N ASP A 258 10.73 5.46 -5.15
CA ASP A 258 10.17 6.72 -4.68
C ASP A 258 10.33 6.96 -3.17
N PHE A 259 10.43 5.90 -2.37
CA PHE A 259 10.59 5.96 -0.91
C PHE A 259 11.66 5.01 -0.38
N ALA A 260 12.62 4.64 -1.24
CA ALA A 260 13.68 3.70 -0.91
C ALA A 260 14.57 4.15 0.25
N ASP A 261 14.97 5.43 0.27
CA ASP A 261 15.82 5.98 1.34
C ASP A 261 15.12 5.93 2.69
N PHE A 262 13.83 6.23 2.71
CA PHE A 262 13.00 6.08 3.90
C PHE A 262 12.96 4.62 4.36
N MET A 263 12.67 3.67 3.47
CA MET A 263 12.65 2.24 3.83
C MET A 263 13.99 1.73 4.35
N LYS A 264 15.11 2.18 3.76
CA LYS A 264 16.44 1.82 4.26
C LYS A 264 16.72 2.37 5.65
N SER A 265 16.28 3.61 5.92
CA SER A 265 16.35 4.22 7.25
C SER A 265 15.52 3.44 8.27
N GLU A 266 14.28 3.10 7.93
CA GLU A 266 13.40 2.26 8.74
C GLU A 266 13.99 0.86 8.99
N ALA A 267 14.60 0.24 7.97
CA ALA A 267 15.25 -1.07 8.10
C ALA A 267 16.44 -1.02 9.06
N LYS A 268 17.25 0.06 9.04
CA LYS A 268 18.35 0.25 10.00
C LYS A 268 17.82 0.36 11.43
N ARG A 269 16.77 1.17 11.63
CA ARG A 269 16.11 1.33 12.94
C ARG A 269 15.48 0.02 13.42
N GLY A 270 14.81 -0.71 12.51
CA GLY A 270 14.22 -2.00 12.79
C GLY A 270 15.23 -3.06 13.17
N LEU A 271 16.40 -3.07 12.50
CA LEU A 271 17.49 -3.97 12.84
C LEU A 271 18.01 -3.72 14.26
N ALA A 272 18.24 -2.46 14.63
CA ALA A 272 18.69 -2.12 15.98
C ALA A 272 17.67 -2.58 17.05
N LYS A 273 16.37 -2.34 16.82
CA LYS A 273 15.32 -2.81 17.74
C LYS A 273 15.23 -4.33 17.82
N ALA A 274 15.35 -5.04 16.70
CA ALA A 274 15.31 -6.50 16.70
C ALA A 274 16.51 -7.09 17.46
N GLN A 275 17.70 -6.52 17.30
CA GLN A 275 18.90 -6.92 18.04
C GLN A 275 18.79 -6.65 19.55
N GLU A 276 18.24 -5.50 19.94
CA GLU A 276 17.94 -5.18 21.34
C GLU A 276 16.99 -6.21 21.97
N MET A 277 15.95 -6.61 21.24
CA MET A 277 14.99 -7.60 21.74
C MET A 277 15.61 -8.99 21.86
N LEU A 278 16.48 -9.39 20.94
CA LEU A 278 17.24 -10.64 21.02
C LEU A 278 18.14 -10.66 22.27
N TYR A 279 18.90 -9.60 22.47
CA TYR A 279 19.76 -9.46 23.65
C TYR A 279 18.98 -9.56 24.98
N LYS A 280 17.81 -8.91 25.06
CA LYS A 280 16.93 -9.00 26.24
C LYS A 280 16.40 -10.42 26.47
N LEU A 281 16.13 -11.17 25.40
CA LEU A 281 15.71 -12.56 25.52
C LEU A 281 16.84 -13.46 26.01
N ASP A 282 18.06 -13.25 25.51
CA ASP A 282 19.24 -14.02 25.96
C ASP A 282 19.50 -13.79 27.45
N LEU A 283 19.52 -12.54 27.91
CA LEU A 283 19.71 -12.22 29.35
C LEU A 283 18.65 -12.88 30.24
N ARG A 284 17.39 -12.87 29.78
CA ARG A 284 16.30 -13.51 30.53
C ARG A 284 16.45 -15.03 30.62
N ASN A 285 16.92 -15.66 29.54
CA ASN A 285 17.16 -17.09 29.52
C ASN A 285 18.32 -17.48 30.46
N ASP A 286 19.40 -16.69 30.51
CA ASP A 286 20.52 -16.89 31.41
C ASP A 286 20.09 -16.74 32.89
N GLU A 287 19.25 -15.77 33.19
CA GLU A 287 18.71 -15.57 34.53
C GLU A 287 17.85 -16.75 34.99
N ILE A 288 16.96 -17.26 34.11
CA ILE A 288 16.14 -18.44 34.38
C ILE A 288 17.03 -19.68 34.58
N ALA A 289 18.06 -19.85 33.77
CA ALA A 289 18.99 -20.99 33.89
C ALA A 289 19.78 -20.94 35.20
N SER A 290 20.23 -19.76 35.63
CA SER A 290 20.95 -19.57 36.90
C SER A 290 20.08 -19.84 38.11
N ASN A 291 18.79 -19.36 38.08
CA ASN A 291 17.85 -19.59 39.18
C ASN A 291 17.44 -21.08 39.31
N SER A 292 17.30 -21.80 38.18
CA SER A 292 16.96 -23.22 38.21
C SER A 292 18.12 -24.10 38.69
N SER A 293 19.36 -23.75 38.41
CA SER A 293 20.53 -24.46 38.92
C SER A 293 20.76 -24.19 40.42
N GLY A 294 20.40 -22.98 40.90
CA GLY A 294 20.46 -22.66 42.34
C GLY A 294 19.46 -23.43 43.19
N GLN A 295 18.29 -23.72 42.69
CA GLN A 295 17.26 -24.51 43.38
C GLN A 295 17.61 -26.02 43.47
N ALA A 296 18.32 -26.54 42.49
CA ALA A 296 18.75 -27.94 42.50
C ALA A 296 19.82 -28.26 43.58
N LEU A 297 20.57 -27.27 44.03
CA LEU A 297 21.59 -27.41 45.06
C LEU A 297 21.01 -27.51 46.49
N TRP A 298 19.77 -27.08 46.73
CA TRP A 298 19.11 -27.13 48.04
C TRP A 298 18.17 -28.33 48.21
N ALA A 299 18.08 -29.21 47.22
CA ALA A 299 17.18 -30.37 47.23
C ALA A 299 17.92 -31.70 47.49
N MET A 300 19.10 -31.68 48.10
CA MET A 300 19.77 -32.94 48.57
C MET A 300 19.18 -33.31 49.96
N PRO A 301 18.55 -34.50 50.09
CA PRO A 301 18.14 -35.00 51.40
C PRO A 301 19.37 -35.41 52.17
N GLY A 302 19.48 -34.90 53.43
CA GLY A 302 20.43 -35.36 54.42
C GLY A 302 20.13 -36.76 54.95
#